data_d71fd122b1e71231322fdbb32bbdfb19
#
_entry.id   d71fd122b1e71231322fdbb32bbdfb19
#
_cell.length_a   1.000
_cell.length_b   1.000
_cell.length_c   1.000
_cell.angle_alpha   90.00
_cell.angle_beta   90.00
_cell.angle_gamma   90.00
#
_symmetry.space_group_name_H-M   'P 1'
#
loop_
_entity.id
_entity.type
_entity.pdbx_description
1 polymer ?
#
loop_
_entity_poly.entity_id
_entity_poly.type
_entity_poly.pdbx_seq_one_letter_code
_entity_poly.pdbx_strand_id
1 'polypeptide(L)'
;VLGRRRKDKQQRELAELDAFRHVRRAADEDVTRFGEELAGLHLDTLGADLDEAVRADYQRALDSYEEAKAALARSATAPDVTGVTRVLSDGRWSHACVLAAQAGEPCPERRDPCFFDPAHGPATRDVEWAPVGGVPRAVPVCFRDAERLARGDQPEVRLVRLGDRRVAWFASGPLYAAWAGGWYAELVREGRIDAERLTMTYAGTLPGQGGVQLPLAAGWSDPGAWSDGGMIGGHDYSGWGDGGGGFGDGGGAGDGGGGGGDGG
;
A
#
# COMPACT_ATOMS: atom_id res chain seq x y z
N VAL A 1 37.67 -8.03 -23.18
CA VAL A 1 37.50 -7.52 -21.81
C VAL A 1 36.60 -6.30 -21.80
N LEU A 2 36.82 -5.29 -22.66
CA LEU A 2 36.02 -4.04 -22.72
C LEU A 2 34.56 -4.26 -23.12
N GLY A 3 34.29 -5.16 -24.06
CA GLY A 3 32.92 -5.48 -24.52
C GLY A 3 32.06 -6.15 -23.45
N ARG A 4 32.67 -6.98 -22.58
CA ARG A 4 31.98 -7.64 -21.46
C ARG A 4 31.57 -6.63 -20.40
N ARG A 5 32.46 -5.72 -20.01
CA ARG A 5 32.15 -4.64 -19.03
C ARG A 5 31.03 -3.70 -19.49
N ARG A 6 30.94 -3.41 -20.79
CA ARG A 6 29.85 -2.60 -21.34
C ARG A 6 28.50 -3.33 -21.27
N LYS A 7 28.47 -4.62 -21.61
CA LYS A 7 27.26 -5.45 -21.51
C LYS A 7 26.81 -5.58 -20.06
N ASP A 8 27.73 -5.83 -19.12
CA ASP A 8 27.42 -5.95 -17.70
C ASP A 8 26.85 -4.64 -17.13
N LYS A 9 27.39 -3.48 -17.54
CA LYS A 9 26.86 -2.16 -17.16
C LYS A 9 25.44 -1.95 -17.68
N GLN A 10 25.23 -2.22 -18.97
CA GLN A 10 23.90 -2.07 -19.59
C GLN A 10 22.86 -2.99 -18.94
N GLN A 11 23.22 -4.22 -18.60
CA GLN A 11 22.33 -5.14 -17.90
C GLN A 11 21.96 -4.65 -16.49
N ARG A 12 22.89 -4.05 -15.76
CA ARG A 12 22.61 -3.44 -14.46
C ARG A 12 21.65 -2.26 -14.59
N GLU A 13 21.90 -1.36 -15.53
CA GLU A 13 21.02 -0.20 -15.77
C GLU A 13 19.60 -0.63 -16.14
N LEU A 14 19.44 -1.68 -16.95
CA LEU A 14 18.13 -2.22 -17.29
C LEU A 14 17.45 -2.87 -16.08
N ALA A 15 18.18 -3.59 -15.25
CA ALA A 15 17.64 -4.20 -14.03
C ALA A 15 17.23 -3.14 -13.00
N GLU A 16 17.99 -2.05 -12.85
CA GLU A 16 17.64 -0.92 -11.99
C GLU A 16 16.37 -0.20 -12.46
N LEU A 17 16.24 0.02 -13.76
CA LEU A 17 15.04 0.61 -14.35
C LEU A 17 13.81 -0.29 -14.16
N ASP A 18 13.98 -1.59 -14.32
CA ASP A 18 12.91 -2.56 -14.14
C ASP A 18 12.46 -2.62 -12.68
N ALA A 19 13.42 -2.68 -11.74
CA ALA A 19 13.15 -2.59 -10.32
C ALA A 19 12.40 -1.31 -9.95
N PHE A 20 12.83 -0.16 -10.48
CA PHE A 20 12.16 1.11 -10.24
C PHE A 20 10.71 1.10 -10.74
N ARG A 21 10.44 0.58 -11.94
CA ARG A 21 9.09 0.49 -12.48
C ARG A 21 8.15 -0.33 -11.59
N HIS A 22 8.66 -1.43 -11.05
CA HIS A 22 7.88 -2.32 -10.18
C HIS A 22 7.51 -1.64 -8.84
N VAL A 23 8.52 -1.11 -8.15
CA VAL A 23 8.28 -0.47 -6.84
C VAL A 23 7.47 0.83 -6.96
N ARG A 24 7.70 1.60 -8.04
CA ARG A 24 6.94 2.81 -8.32
C ARG A 24 5.46 2.51 -8.54
N ARG A 25 5.15 1.45 -9.31
CA ARG A 25 3.76 1.03 -9.50
C ARG A 25 3.10 0.61 -8.19
N ALA A 26 3.78 -0.18 -7.35
CA ALA A 26 3.22 -0.57 -6.06
C ALA A 26 2.96 0.65 -5.15
N ALA A 27 3.88 1.61 -5.13
CA ALA A 27 3.69 2.85 -4.38
C ALA A 27 2.56 3.72 -4.94
N ASP A 28 2.37 3.76 -6.27
CA ASP A 28 1.28 4.48 -6.93
C ASP A 28 -0.09 3.88 -6.56
N GLU A 29 -0.19 2.55 -6.56
CA GLU A 29 -1.38 1.84 -6.09
C GLU A 29 -1.67 2.15 -4.61
N ASP A 30 -0.64 2.21 -3.76
CA ASP A 30 -0.78 2.49 -2.33
C ASP A 30 -1.16 3.95 -2.05
N VAL A 31 -0.61 4.91 -2.81
CA VAL A 31 -1.02 6.33 -2.77
C VAL A 31 -2.47 6.48 -3.18
N THR A 32 -2.88 5.84 -4.28
CA THR A 32 -4.27 5.88 -4.78
C THR A 32 -5.23 5.34 -3.72
N ARG A 33 -4.94 4.15 -3.18
CA ARG A 33 -5.76 3.53 -2.13
C ARG A 33 -5.87 4.40 -0.88
N PHE A 34 -4.78 5.02 -0.46
CA PHE A 34 -4.82 5.92 0.70
C PHE A 34 -5.66 7.17 0.43
N GLY A 35 -5.60 7.72 -0.78
CA GLY A 35 -6.46 8.83 -1.19
C GLY A 35 -7.95 8.48 -1.18
N GLU A 36 -8.31 7.28 -1.61
CA GLU A 36 -9.69 6.77 -1.56
C GLU A 36 -10.19 6.61 -0.11
N GLU A 37 -9.35 6.08 0.78
CA GLU A 37 -9.66 5.94 2.21
C GLU A 37 -9.83 7.30 2.89
N LEU A 38 -9.00 8.29 2.57
CA LEU A 38 -9.14 9.66 3.08
C LEU A 38 -10.40 10.35 2.55
N ALA A 39 -10.79 10.10 1.29
CA ALA A 39 -12.04 10.61 0.74
C ALA A 39 -13.25 10.02 1.47
N GLY A 40 -13.23 8.73 1.80
CA GLY A 40 -14.23 8.08 2.65
C GLY A 40 -14.30 8.72 4.04
N LEU A 41 -13.15 8.86 4.71
CA LEU A 41 -13.06 9.49 6.02
C LEU A 41 -13.57 10.93 6.01
N HIS A 42 -13.33 11.69 4.94
CA HIS A 42 -13.86 13.05 4.80
C HIS A 42 -15.38 13.09 4.85
N LEU A 43 -16.05 12.16 4.15
CA LEU A 43 -17.51 12.07 4.15
C LEU A 43 -18.05 11.72 5.55
N ASP A 44 -17.38 10.82 6.26
CA ASP A 44 -17.77 10.37 7.60
C ASP A 44 -17.56 11.46 8.66
N THR A 45 -16.63 12.40 8.41
CA THR A 45 -16.34 13.52 9.32
C THR A 45 -17.12 14.79 9.00
N LEU A 46 -17.83 14.85 7.87
CA LEU A 46 -18.65 15.99 7.51
C LEU A 46 -19.74 16.25 8.56
N GLY A 47 -19.62 17.38 9.25
CA GLY A 47 -20.58 17.78 10.29
C GLY A 47 -20.29 17.21 11.69
N ALA A 48 -19.22 16.42 11.87
CA ALA A 48 -18.78 16.00 13.19
C ALA A 48 -18.01 17.15 13.88
N ASP A 49 -18.29 17.37 15.16
CA ASP A 49 -17.51 18.29 15.99
C ASP A 49 -16.25 17.57 16.49
N LEU A 50 -15.22 17.53 15.64
CA LEU A 50 -13.94 16.92 15.96
C LEU A 50 -13.19 17.79 16.99
N ASP A 51 -12.63 17.18 18.01
CA ASP A 51 -11.73 17.88 18.91
C ASP A 51 -10.44 18.33 18.19
N GLU A 52 -9.65 19.20 18.82
CA GLU A 52 -8.45 19.78 18.22
C GLU A 52 -7.40 18.73 17.89
N ALA A 53 -7.23 17.71 18.72
CA ALA A 53 -6.25 16.64 18.52
C ALA A 53 -6.63 15.77 17.30
N VAL A 54 -7.89 15.37 17.21
CA VAL A 54 -8.41 14.57 16.08
C VAL A 54 -8.33 15.36 14.78
N ARG A 55 -8.63 16.67 14.82
CA ARG A 55 -8.50 17.56 13.66
C ARG A 55 -7.04 17.66 13.21
N ALA A 56 -6.09 17.75 14.15
CA ALA A 56 -4.67 17.75 13.85
C ALA A 56 -4.20 16.41 13.24
N ASP A 57 -4.71 15.28 13.72
CA ASP A 57 -4.42 13.96 13.13
C ASP A 57 -4.98 13.86 11.70
N TYR A 58 -6.20 14.32 11.49
CA TYR A 58 -6.80 14.35 10.16
C TYR A 58 -5.98 15.20 9.18
N GLN A 59 -5.56 16.41 9.61
CA GLN A 59 -4.71 17.27 8.80
C GLN A 59 -3.36 16.60 8.48
N ARG A 60 -2.72 15.93 9.46
CA ARG A 60 -1.46 15.20 9.22
C ARG A 60 -1.64 14.07 8.20
N ALA A 61 -2.77 13.37 8.23
CA ALA A 61 -3.06 12.33 7.25
C ALA A 61 -3.19 12.89 5.83
N LEU A 62 -3.86 14.04 5.66
CA LEU A 62 -3.98 14.74 4.38
C LEU A 62 -2.62 15.26 3.88
N ASP A 63 -1.85 15.90 4.76
CA ASP A 63 -0.52 16.42 4.43
C ASP A 63 0.42 15.30 3.98
N SER A 64 0.38 14.15 4.69
CA SER A 64 1.16 12.98 4.31
C SER A 64 0.76 12.41 2.94
N TYR A 65 -0.53 12.43 2.62
CA TYR A 65 -1.00 12.01 1.29
C TYR A 65 -0.46 12.91 0.18
N GLU A 66 -0.55 14.23 0.35
CA GLU A 66 -0.04 15.19 -0.64
C GLU A 66 1.49 15.11 -0.76
N GLU A 67 2.20 14.94 0.36
CA GLU A 67 3.65 14.74 0.36
C GLU A 67 4.05 13.44 -0.35
N ALA A 68 3.35 12.34 -0.11
CA ALA A 68 3.59 11.06 -0.77
C ALA A 68 3.39 11.17 -2.29
N LYS A 69 2.31 11.83 -2.76
CA LYS A 69 2.08 12.13 -4.18
C LYS A 69 3.22 12.93 -4.79
N ALA A 70 3.63 13.99 -4.12
CA ALA A 70 4.71 14.84 -4.58
C ALA A 70 6.06 14.11 -4.59
N ALA A 71 6.35 13.29 -3.59
CA ALA A 71 7.54 12.44 -3.53
C ALA A 71 7.54 11.40 -4.66
N LEU A 72 6.42 10.72 -4.89
CA LEU A 72 6.28 9.75 -5.97
C LEU A 72 6.46 10.38 -7.36
N ALA A 73 5.93 11.57 -7.56
CA ALA A 73 6.10 12.33 -8.81
C ALA A 73 7.56 12.69 -9.08
N ARG A 74 8.35 12.95 -8.04
CA ARG A 74 9.78 13.26 -8.14
C ARG A 74 10.69 12.05 -8.17
N SER A 75 10.18 10.85 -7.84
CA SER A 75 10.97 9.62 -7.78
C SER A 75 11.55 9.27 -9.15
N ALA A 76 12.84 9.03 -9.21
CA ALA A 76 13.61 8.65 -10.40
C ALA A 76 14.27 7.27 -10.26
N THR A 77 14.46 6.79 -9.03
CA THR A 77 15.13 5.54 -8.69
C THR A 77 14.32 4.71 -7.69
N ALA A 78 14.62 3.42 -7.59
CA ALA A 78 13.95 2.56 -6.61
C ALA A 78 14.16 3.04 -5.15
N PRO A 79 15.35 3.48 -4.70
CA PRO A 79 15.54 4.06 -3.37
C PRO A 79 14.64 5.26 -3.04
N ASP A 80 14.26 6.08 -4.03
CA ASP A 80 13.38 7.23 -3.78
C ASP A 80 11.99 6.79 -3.28
N VAL A 81 11.54 5.60 -3.69
CA VAL A 81 10.26 5.03 -3.28
C VAL A 81 10.21 4.71 -1.79
N THR A 82 11.35 4.45 -1.15
CA THR A 82 11.44 4.26 0.32
C THR A 82 10.91 5.49 1.06
N GLY A 83 11.20 6.71 0.56
CA GLY A 83 10.65 7.94 1.13
C GLY A 83 9.14 8.03 1.00
N VAL A 84 8.60 7.64 -0.15
CA VAL A 84 7.14 7.63 -0.41
C VAL A 84 6.41 6.71 0.56
N THR A 85 6.86 5.45 0.69
CA THR A 85 6.20 4.47 1.56
C THR A 85 6.34 4.81 3.05
N ARG A 86 7.42 5.49 3.44
CA ARG A 86 7.57 6.00 4.81
C ARG A 86 6.54 7.09 5.12
N VAL A 87 6.37 8.06 4.23
CA VAL A 87 5.36 9.13 4.38
C VAL A 87 3.96 8.53 4.43
N LEU A 88 3.66 7.53 3.58
CA LEU A 88 2.38 6.80 3.64
C LEU A 88 2.17 6.09 4.98
N SER A 89 3.22 5.49 5.55
CA SER A 89 3.15 4.84 6.87
C SER A 89 2.78 5.85 7.96
N ASP A 90 3.38 7.04 7.93
CA ASP A 90 3.07 8.13 8.85
C ASP A 90 1.62 8.61 8.70
N GLY A 91 1.17 8.82 7.46
CA GLY A 91 -0.21 9.24 7.17
C GLY A 91 -1.24 8.20 7.61
N ARG A 92 -0.98 6.92 7.38
CA ARG A 92 -1.88 5.83 7.79
C ARG A 92 -1.99 5.68 9.31
N TRP A 93 -0.91 5.95 10.04
CA TRP A 93 -0.98 6.01 11.49
C TRP A 93 -1.88 7.16 11.96
N SER A 94 -1.73 8.37 11.40
CA SER A 94 -2.60 9.51 11.72
C SER A 94 -4.06 9.23 11.35
N HIS A 95 -4.31 8.61 10.20
CA HIS A 95 -5.64 8.14 9.79
C HIS A 95 -6.24 7.15 10.81
N ALA A 96 -5.44 6.20 11.30
CA ALA A 96 -5.89 5.24 12.31
C ALA A 96 -6.22 5.92 13.66
N CYS A 97 -5.53 7.02 14.04
CA CYS A 97 -5.89 7.81 15.21
C CYS A 97 -7.26 8.48 15.07
N VAL A 98 -7.58 9.00 13.87
CA VAL A 98 -8.91 9.58 13.61
C VAL A 98 -10.01 8.52 13.70
N LEU A 99 -9.80 7.35 13.10
CA LEU A 99 -10.76 6.24 13.17
C LEU A 99 -10.96 5.74 14.61
N ALA A 100 -9.89 5.64 15.40
CA ALA A 100 -9.97 5.26 16.80
C ALA A 100 -10.80 6.28 17.61
N ALA A 101 -10.56 7.58 17.40
CA ALA A 101 -11.33 8.64 18.05
C ALA A 101 -12.82 8.58 17.70
N GLN A 102 -13.16 8.31 16.43
CA GLN A 102 -14.56 8.10 16.02
C GLN A 102 -15.22 6.89 16.70
N ALA A 103 -14.43 5.85 16.98
CA ALA A 103 -14.88 4.68 17.75
C ALA A 103 -14.90 4.90 19.28
N GLY A 104 -14.45 6.05 19.76
CA GLY A 104 -14.30 6.32 21.20
C GLY A 104 -13.10 5.60 21.82
N GLU A 105 -12.13 5.20 21.01
CA GLU A 105 -10.92 4.49 21.42
C GLU A 105 -9.70 5.42 21.41
N PRO A 106 -8.65 5.09 22.19
CA PRO A 106 -7.41 5.85 22.16
C PRO A 106 -6.67 5.64 20.82
N CYS A 107 -5.91 6.68 20.40
CA CYS A 107 -5.02 6.55 19.25
C CYS A 107 -4.08 5.35 19.43
N PRO A 108 -3.92 4.48 18.41
CA PRO A 108 -3.08 3.29 18.51
C PRO A 108 -1.61 3.66 18.72
N GLU A 109 -0.89 2.77 19.42
CA GLU A 109 0.56 2.89 19.53
C GLU A 109 1.21 2.98 18.16
N ARG A 110 2.24 3.82 18.03
CA ARG A 110 2.97 3.94 16.76
C ARG A 110 3.89 2.73 16.58
N ARG A 111 3.55 1.88 15.63
CA ARG A 111 4.28 0.67 15.26
C ARG A 111 4.38 0.58 13.74
N ASP A 112 5.28 -0.26 13.23
CA ASP A 112 5.26 -0.65 11.82
C ASP A 112 3.85 -1.16 11.45
N PRO A 113 3.42 -0.99 10.19
CA PRO A 113 2.11 -1.46 9.76
C PRO A 113 2.01 -2.99 9.78
N CYS A 114 0.80 -3.51 9.55
CA CYS A 114 0.56 -4.94 9.42
C CYS A 114 1.53 -5.58 8.42
N PHE A 115 2.23 -6.63 8.84
CA PHE A 115 3.20 -7.35 8.01
C PHE A 115 2.58 -7.90 6.72
N PHE A 116 1.33 -8.31 6.76
CA PHE A 116 0.67 -8.92 5.61
C PHE A 116 0.27 -7.90 4.55
N ASP A 117 -0.30 -6.78 4.95
CA ASP A 117 -0.59 -5.63 4.07
C ASP A 117 -0.43 -4.33 4.85
N PRO A 118 0.50 -3.44 4.45
CA PRO A 118 0.67 -2.15 5.13
C PRO A 118 -0.57 -1.25 5.07
N ALA A 119 -1.47 -1.49 4.12
CA ALA A 119 -2.74 -0.78 4.03
C ALA A 119 -3.72 -1.11 5.16
N HIS A 120 -3.51 -2.19 5.91
CA HIS A 120 -4.31 -2.49 7.11
C HIS A 120 -4.04 -1.54 8.29
N GLY A 121 -3.08 -0.63 8.14
CA GLY A 121 -2.70 0.33 9.17
C GLY A 121 -1.73 -0.25 10.21
N PRO A 122 -1.54 0.44 11.36
CA PRO A 122 -0.55 0.05 12.37
C PRO A 122 -0.85 -1.32 12.96
N ALA A 123 0.21 -2.09 13.23
CA ALA A 123 0.09 -3.35 13.92
C ALA A 123 -0.35 -3.16 15.38
N THR A 124 -1.19 -4.07 15.87
CA THR A 124 -1.66 -4.06 17.26
C THR A 124 -0.85 -4.99 18.15
N ARG A 125 -0.27 -6.04 17.59
CA ARG A 125 0.56 -7.03 18.32
C ARG A 125 1.47 -7.80 17.37
N ASP A 126 2.44 -8.50 17.94
CA ASP A 126 3.23 -9.49 17.23
C ASP A 126 2.59 -10.87 17.38
N VAL A 127 2.64 -11.68 16.32
CA VAL A 127 2.23 -13.07 16.33
C VAL A 127 3.32 -13.95 15.73
N GLU A 128 3.46 -15.16 16.24
CA GLU A 128 4.32 -16.17 15.60
C GLU A 128 3.63 -16.68 14.34
N TRP A 129 4.27 -16.50 13.20
CA TRP A 129 3.76 -16.92 11.91
C TRP A 129 4.86 -17.52 11.03
N ALA A 130 4.51 -18.51 10.23
CA ALA A 130 5.37 -19.07 9.19
C ALA A 130 4.59 -19.22 7.88
N PRO A 131 5.20 -18.92 6.73
CA PRO A 131 4.68 -19.37 5.45
C PRO A 131 4.74 -20.89 5.35
N VAL A 132 3.98 -21.49 4.43
CA VAL A 132 3.98 -22.93 4.20
C VAL A 132 5.41 -23.42 3.92
N GLY A 133 5.90 -24.36 4.74
CA GLY A 133 7.27 -24.86 4.68
C GLY A 133 8.34 -23.93 5.22
N GLY A 134 7.96 -22.79 5.78
CA GLY A 134 8.85 -21.83 6.41
C GLY A 134 9.05 -22.05 7.90
N VAL A 135 9.79 -21.13 8.53
CA VAL A 135 10.09 -21.18 9.97
C VAL A 135 9.29 -20.08 10.67
N PRO A 136 8.68 -20.39 11.83
CA PRO A 136 7.93 -19.41 12.62
C PRO A 136 8.77 -18.22 13.03
N ARG A 137 8.15 -17.03 12.97
CA ARG A 137 8.75 -15.74 13.35
C ARG A 137 7.69 -14.83 13.91
N ALA A 138 8.09 -13.98 14.86
CA ALA A 138 7.24 -12.90 15.32
C ALA A 138 7.11 -11.84 14.21
N VAL A 139 5.89 -11.58 13.78
CA VAL A 139 5.55 -10.54 12.80
C VAL A 139 4.50 -9.60 13.37
N PRO A 140 4.62 -8.26 13.15
CA PRO A 140 3.62 -7.31 13.58
C PRO A 140 2.36 -7.45 12.73
N VAL A 141 1.20 -7.54 13.36
CA VAL A 141 -0.07 -7.71 12.64
C VAL A 141 -1.17 -6.81 13.18
N CYS A 142 -2.08 -6.40 12.31
CA CYS A 142 -3.30 -5.70 12.70
C CYS A 142 -4.24 -6.63 13.47
N PHE A 143 -5.23 -6.04 14.15
CA PHE A 143 -6.23 -6.82 14.90
C PHE A 143 -6.93 -7.86 14.03
N ARG A 144 -7.33 -7.49 12.82
CA ARG A 144 -8.06 -8.36 11.88
C ARG A 144 -7.28 -9.62 11.51
N ASP A 145 -6.01 -9.46 11.13
CA ASP A 145 -5.17 -10.61 10.76
C ASP A 145 -4.78 -11.45 11.97
N ALA A 146 -4.60 -10.82 13.14
CA ALA A 146 -4.40 -11.58 14.38
C ALA A 146 -5.60 -12.48 14.70
N GLU A 147 -6.84 -11.98 14.51
CA GLU A 147 -8.06 -12.77 14.67
C GLU A 147 -8.20 -13.89 13.62
N ARG A 148 -7.86 -13.61 12.35
CA ARG A 148 -7.82 -14.65 11.30
C ARG A 148 -6.87 -15.78 11.68
N LEU A 149 -5.64 -15.45 12.01
CA LEU A 149 -4.62 -16.42 12.40
C LEU A 149 -5.03 -17.21 13.65
N ALA A 150 -5.66 -16.57 14.64
CA ALA A 150 -6.16 -17.25 15.84
C ALA A 150 -7.25 -18.30 15.52
N ARG A 151 -8.03 -18.11 14.46
CA ARG A 151 -9.02 -19.07 13.96
C ARG A 151 -8.42 -20.12 13.02
N GLY A 152 -7.14 -20.03 12.67
CA GLY A 152 -6.50 -20.87 11.67
C GLY A 152 -6.79 -20.44 10.21
N ASP A 153 -7.37 -19.26 10.02
CA ASP A 153 -7.61 -18.68 8.71
C ASP A 153 -6.33 -18.07 8.13
N GLN A 154 -6.29 -17.91 6.81
CA GLN A 154 -5.17 -17.25 6.15
C GLN A 154 -5.25 -15.72 6.33
N PRO A 155 -4.11 -15.03 6.52
CA PRO A 155 -4.07 -13.58 6.57
C PRO A 155 -4.38 -12.98 5.20
N GLU A 156 -4.83 -11.73 5.19
CA GLU A 156 -5.02 -10.97 3.97
C GLU A 156 -3.69 -10.32 3.54
N VAL A 157 -3.15 -10.73 2.39
CA VAL A 157 -1.77 -10.43 2.01
C VAL A 157 -1.71 -9.47 0.82
N ARG A 158 -0.88 -8.44 0.93
CA ARG A 158 -0.53 -7.57 -0.21
C ARG A 158 0.18 -8.39 -1.28
N LEU A 159 -0.45 -8.49 -2.44
CA LEU A 159 0.14 -9.13 -3.61
C LEU A 159 0.82 -8.09 -4.50
N VAL A 160 2.05 -8.39 -4.92
CA VAL A 160 2.84 -7.57 -5.84
C VAL A 160 3.17 -8.34 -7.12
N ARG A 161 3.47 -7.62 -8.19
CA ARG A 161 3.77 -8.22 -9.48
C ARG A 161 5.22 -8.71 -9.55
N LEU A 162 5.40 -9.97 -9.99
CA LEU A 162 6.72 -10.54 -10.30
C LEU A 162 6.63 -11.22 -11.68
N GLY A 163 7.03 -10.50 -12.71
CA GLY A 163 6.76 -10.90 -14.10
C GLY A 163 5.25 -10.93 -14.38
N ASP A 164 4.75 -12.07 -14.86
CA ASP A 164 3.33 -12.28 -15.16
C ASP A 164 2.51 -12.78 -13.98
N ARG A 165 3.15 -13.03 -12.83
CA ARG A 165 2.50 -13.56 -11.62
C ARG A 165 2.30 -12.49 -10.56
N ARG A 166 1.34 -12.71 -9.68
CA ARG A 166 1.18 -11.98 -8.42
C ARG A 166 1.68 -12.88 -7.29
N VAL A 167 2.52 -12.33 -6.42
CA VAL A 167 3.10 -13.03 -5.27
C VAL A 167 2.93 -12.18 -4.03
N ALA A 168 2.95 -12.81 -2.85
CA ALA A 168 3.03 -12.08 -1.61
C ALA A 168 4.26 -11.16 -1.60
N TRP A 169 4.12 -9.93 -1.10
CA TRP A 169 5.21 -8.96 -1.13
C TRP A 169 6.51 -9.50 -0.50
N PHE A 170 6.39 -10.26 0.59
CA PHE A 170 7.54 -10.87 1.28
C PHE A 170 8.15 -12.07 0.54
N ALA A 171 7.51 -12.54 -0.53
CA ALA A 171 8.02 -13.58 -1.42
C ALA A 171 8.58 -13.01 -2.75
N SER A 172 8.58 -11.69 -2.92
CA SER A 172 9.02 -11.02 -4.15
C SER A 172 10.55 -10.88 -4.29
N GLY A 173 11.29 -11.17 -3.23
CA GLY A 173 12.74 -11.01 -3.20
C GLY A 173 13.18 -9.54 -3.25
N PRO A 174 14.42 -9.24 -3.65
CA PRO A 174 15.01 -7.90 -3.56
C PRO A 174 14.33 -6.85 -4.44
N LEU A 175 13.50 -7.27 -5.40
CA LEU A 175 12.83 -6.37 -6.33
C LEU A 175 11.98 -5.31 -5.62
N TYR A 176 11.33 -5.67 -4.50
CA TYR A 176 10.48 -4.78 -3.71
C TYR A 176 11.13 -4.28 -2.43
N ALA A 177 12.44 -4.46 -2.26
CA ALA A 177 13.16 -4.06 -1.04
C ALA A 177 13.02 -2.57 -0.72
N ALA A 178 13.13 -1.70 -1.73
CA ALA A 178 12.97 -0.26 -1.54
C ALA A 178 11.54 0.13 -1.13
N TRP A 179 10.52 -0.52 -1.69
CA TRP A 179 9.13 -0.32 -1.31
C TRP A 179 8.88 -0.78 0.14
N ALA A 180 9.34 -1.97 0.50
CA ALA A 180 9.17 -2.52 1.84
C ALA A 180 9.95 -1.75 2.91
N GLY A 181 11.14 -1.24 2.57
CA GLY A 181 12.03 -0.55 3.51
C GLY A 181 11.46 0.75 4.09
N GLY A 182 10.52 1.40 3.41
CA GLY A 182 9.81 2.55 3.95
C GLY A 182 8.66 2.16 4.87
N TRP A 183 7.89 1.12 4.52
CA TRP A 183 6.81 0.59 5.33
C TRP A 183 7.30 -0.02 6.65
N TYR A 184 8.34 -0.82 6.59
CA TYR A 184 8.85 -1.65 7.70
C TYR A 184 10.21 -1.17 8.20
N ALA A 185 10.34 0.16 8.36
CA ALA A 185 11.59 0.78 8.74
C ALA A 185 12.10 0.30 10.11
N GLU A 186 11.20 -0.01 11.05
CA GLU A 186 11.53 -0.52 12.37
C GLU A 186 12.03 -1.97 12.30
N LEU A 187 11.34 -2.84 11.58
CA LEU A 187 11.77 -4.22 11.37
C LEU A 187 13.13 -4.31 10.66
N VAL A 188 13.41 -3.39 9.74
CA VAL A 188 14.72 -3.27 9.09
C VAL A 188 15.77 -2.81 10.09
N ARG A 189 15.49 -1.79 10.90
CA ARG A 189 16.39 -1.26 11.92
C ARG A 189 16.72 -2.29 13.00
N GLU A 190 15.75 -3.14 13.36
CA GLU A 190 15.93 -4.24 14.31
C GLU A 190 16.63 -5.46 13.68
N GLY A 191 16.91 -5.42 12.38
CA GLY A 191 17.53 -6.54 11.66
C GLY A 191 16.60 -7.76 11.50
N ARG A 192 15.29 -7.58 11.68
CA ARG A 192 14.28 -8.63 11.49
C ARG A 192 13.94 -8.85 10.02
N ILE A 193 14.11 -7.82 9.21
CA ILE A 193 14.03 -7.87 7.74
C ILE A 193 15.37 -7.38 7.18
N ASP A 194 15.99 -8.16 6.30
CA ASP A 194 17.10 -7.71 5.47
C ASP A 194 16.52 -6.87 4.31
N ALA A 195 16.73 -5.54 4.37
CA ALA A 195 16.19 -4.62 3.40
C ALA A 195 16.74 -4.81 1.97
N GLU A 196 17.94 -5.38 1.81
CA GLU A 196 18.56 -5.58 0.49
C GLU A 196 18.05 -6.85 -0.18
N ARG A 197 17.72 -7.88 0.61
CA ARG A 197 17.33 -9.20 0.12
C ARG A 197 15.88 -9.51 0.29
N LEU A 198 15.14 -8.68 1.02
CA LEU A 198 13.76 -8.96 1.47
C LEU A 198 13.65 -10.36 2.12
N THR A 199 14.67 -10.73 2.86
CA THR A 199 14.68 -11.98 3.62
C THR A 199 14.46 -11.66 5.08
N MET A 200 13.62 -12.45 5.74
CA MET A 200 13.49 -12.37 7.19
C MET A 200 14.70 -13.01 7.84
N THR A 201 15.40 -12.27 8.70
CA THR A 201 16.54 -12.80 9.47
C THR A 201 16.07 -13.52 10.73
N TYR A 202 16.79 -14.55 11.13
CA TYR A 202 16.51 -15.24 12.39
C TYR A 202 16.99 -14.40 13.58
N ALA A 203 16.12 -14.19 14.56
CA ALA A 203 16.57 -13.80 15.89
C ALA A 203 17.33 -15.01 16.49
N GLY A 204 18.65 -15.00 16.45
CA GLY A 204 19.47 -16.09 16.98
C GLY A 204 20.57 -16.62 16.05
N THR A 205 20.69 -16.13 14.84
CA THR A 205 21.81 -16.49 13.97
C THR A 205 23.06 -15.74 14.42
N LEU A 206 24.03 -16.46 14.93
CA LEU A 206 25.34 -15.92 15.29
C LEU A 206 26.00 -15.25 14.07
N PRO A 207 26.69 -14.10 14.24
CA PRO A 207 27.44 -13.47 13.16
C PRO A 207 28.49 -14.47 12.62
N GLY A 208 28.35 -14.86 11.34
CA GLY A 208 29.31 -15.73 10.67
C GLY A 208 28.75 -17.04 10.10
N GLN A 209 27.53 -17.44 10.40
CA GLN A 209 26.86 -18.55 9.72
C GLN A 209 25.92 -17.98 8.66
N GLY A 210 26.27 -18.21 7.39
CA GLY A 210 25.49 -17.81 6.24
C GLY A 210 24.02 -18.21 6.42
N GLY A 211 23.14 -17.23 6.44
CA GLY A 211 21.70 -17.44 6.62
C GLY A 211 21.21 -18.51 5.64
N VAL A 212 20.56 -19.54 6.16
CA VAL A 212 19.89 -20.52 5.31
C VAL A 212 18.82 -19.77 4.53
N GLN A 213 19.11 -19.56 3.27
CA GLN A 213 18.19 -18.98 2.30
C GLN A 213 17.13 -20.04 2.01
N LEU A 214 16.10 -20.09 2.83
CA LEU A 214 14.95 -20.91 2.52
C LEU A 214 14.20 -20.22 1.37
N PRO A 215 13.94 -20.92 0.26
CA PRO A 215 13.10 -20.38 -0.79
C PRO A 215 11.70 -20.15 -0.21
N LEU A 216 11.36 -18.89 0.02
CA LEU A 216 10.01 -18.45 0.44
C LEU A 216 8.91 -18.76 -0.59
N ALA A 217 9.29 -19.44 -1.70
CA ALA A 217 8.47 -19.44 -2.92
C ALA A 217 7.58 -20.69 -3.13
N ALA A 218 7.65 -21.71 -2.30
CA ALA A 218 7.05 -23.00 -2.68
C ALA A 218 5.53 -23.11 -2.47
N GLY A 219 4.87 -22.12 -1.88
CA GLY A 219 3.43 -22.27 -1.57
C GLY A 219 2.52 -21.08 -1.95
N TRP A 220 3.09 -19.98 -2.41
CA TRP A 220 2.33 -18.73 -2.61
C TRP A 220 2.28 -18.24 -4.06
N SER A 221 2.61 -19.10 -5.02
CA SER A 221 2.72 -18.72 -6.43
C SER A 221 1.49 -19.01 -7.28
N ASP A 222 0.38 -19.46 -6.71
CA ASP A 222 -0.84 -19.71 -7.46
C ASP A 222 -1.99 -18.82 -6.99
N PRO A 223 -2.29 -17.73 -7.74
CA PRO A 223 -3.47 -16.89 -7.47
C PRO A 223 -4.80 -17.62 -7.74
N GLY A 224 -4.77 -18.76 -8.45
CA GLY A 224 -5.95 -19.57 -8.74
C GLY A 224 -6.48 -20.34 -7.54
N ALA A 225 -5.69 -20.53 -6.49
CA ALA A 225 -6.13 -21.20 -5.27
C ALA A 225 -6.94 -20.30 -4.32
N TRP A 226 -7.03 -19.01 -4.63
CA TRP A 226 -7.73 -18.00 -3.83
C TRP A 226 -9.06 -17.52 -4.43
N SER A 227 -9.40 -17.97 -5.64
CA SER A 227 -10.69 -17.74 -6.26
C SER A 227 -11.67 -18.82 -5.84
N ASP A 228 -12.75 -18.45 -5.23
CA ASP A 228 -13.92 -19.24 -4.88
C ASP A 228 -13.94 -19.97 -3.53
N GLY A 229 -13.99 -19.20 -2.46
CA GLY A 229 -14.32 -19.78 -1.16
C GLY A 229 -14.47 -18.75 -0.06
N GLY A 230 -15.50 -17.90 -0.11
CA GLY A 230 -15.83 -17.10 1.06
C GLY A 230 -16.32 -15.69 0.78
N MET A 231 -17.43 -15.59 0.07
CA MET A 231 -18.35 -14.49 0.32
C MET A 231 -18.78 -14.55 1.78
N ILE A 232 -18.43 -13.55 2.56
CA ILE A 232 -19.36 -13.03 3.60
C ILE A 232 -18.83 -11.64 4.03
N GLY A 233 -19.69 -10.63 3.88
CA GLY A 233 -19.50 -9.31 4.47
C GLY A 233 -19.05 -8.24 3.47
N GLY A 234 -19.63 -8.23 2.29
CA GLY A 234 -19.65 -7.04 1.45
C GLY A 234 -20.57 -6.01 2.08
N HIS A 235 -20.04 -4.89 2.52
CA HIS A 235 -20.83 -3.68 2.49
C HIS A 235 -21.02 -3.34 1.03
N ASP A 236 -22.24 -3.55 0.54
CA ASP A 236 -22.72 -3.11 -0.75
C ASP A 236 -22.50 -1.60 -0.91
N TYR A 237 -21.44 -1.21 -1.58
CA TYR A 237 -21.32 0.05 -2.27
C TYR A 237 -21.65 -0.14 -3.76
N SER A 238 -22.79 -0.75 -4.04
CA SER A 238 -23.43 -0.69 -5.36
C SER A 238 -24.40 0.49 -5.37
N GLY A 239 -23.93 1.64 -5.79
CA GLY A 239 -24.79 2.81 -5.86
C GLY A 239 -24.21 4.03 -6.57
N TRP A 240 -23.38 3.84 -7.57
CA TRP A 240 -23.12 4.90 -8.54
C TRP A 240 -23.55 4.40 -9.92
N GLY A 241 -24.82 4.72 -10.20
CA GLY A 241 -25.43 4.43 -11.48
C GLY A 241 -24.71 5.15 -12.61
N ASP A 242 -24.39 4.39 -13.61
CA ASP A 242 -24.06 4.82 -14.96
C ASP A 242 -25.21 5.66 -15.51
N GLY A 243 -25.09 6.99 -15.38
CA GLY A 243 -25.93 7.97 -16.05
C GLY A 243 -25.37 8.26 -17.42
N GLY A 244 -25.46 7.32 -18.33
CA GLY A 244 -25.19 7.52 -19.74
C GLY A 244 -26.20 8.49 -20.35
N GLY A 245 -25.91 9.80 -20.31
CA GLY A 245 -26.64 10.83 -21.05
C GLY A 245 -26.14 10.85 -22.50
N GLY A 246 -26.87 10.18 -23.37
CA GLY A 246 -26.71 10.31 -24.83
C GLY A 246 -27.01 11.72 -25.27
N PHE A 247 -26.02 12.38 -25.86
CA PHE A 247 -26.26 13.58 -26.64
C PHE A 247 -26.76 13.16 -28.01
N GLY A 248 -28.09 13.32 -28.20
CA GLY A 248 -28.76 13.25 -29.50
C GLY A 248 -28.50 14.54 -30.27
N ASP A 249 -27.93 14.38 -31.46
CA ASP A 249 -27.98 15.38 -32.52
C ASP A 249 -29.42 15.68 -32.90
N GLY A 250 -29.77 16.98 -32.84
CA GLY A 250 -31.06 17.51 -33.33
C GLY A 250 -30.86 18.91 -33.89
N GLY A 251 -30.52 18.96 -35.18
CA GLY A 251 -30.52 20.20 -35.94
C GLY A 251 -31.93 20.81 -36.03
N GLY A 252 -32.01 22.11 -35.99
CA GLY A 252 -33.23 22.87 -36.20
C GLY A 252 -32.88 24.33 -36.48
N ALA A 253 -32.82 24.69 -37.76
CA ALA A 253 -32.79 26.05 -38.22
C ALA A 253 -34.11 26.78 -37.93
N GLY A 254 -34.04 28.05 -37.57
CA GLY A 254 -35.21 28.90 -37.40
C GLY A 254 -34.81 30.35 -37.37
N ASP A 255 -34.99 31.03 -38.52
CA ASP A 255 -34.93 32.46 -38.78
C ASP A 255 -36.00 33.23 -37.99
N GLY A 256 -35.72 34.51 -37.77
CA GLY A 256 -36.72 35.54 -37.46
C GLY A 256 -36.23 36.50 -36.39
N GLY A 257 -35.67 37.67 -36.65
CA GLY A 257 -36.39 38.83 -37.19
C GLY A 257 -36.74 39.83 -36.07
N GLY A 258 -36.08 41.02 -36.09
CA GLY A 258 -36.82 42.26 -35.86
C GLY A 258 -36.75 42.99 -34.52
N GLY A 259 -36.27 44.25 -34.56
CA GLY A 259 -36.79 45.39 -33.80
C GLY A 259 -35.99 45.79 -32.55
N GLY A 260 -35.18 46.87 -32.47
CA GLY A 260 -35.57 48.26 -32.57
C GLY A 260 -36.08 48.81 -31.24
N GLY A 261 -35.32 49.79 -30.65
CA GLY A 261 -35.86 50.58 -29.55
C GLY A 261 -34.80 51.32 -28.75
N ASP A 262 -34.60 52.56 -29.17
CA ASP A 262 -33.92 53.63 -28.46
C ASP A 262 -34.46 53.94 -27.08
N GLY A 263 -33.65 54.61 -26.26
CA GLY A 263 -34.18 55.63 -25.35
C GLY A 263 -33.59 55.64 -23.94
N GLY A 264 -32.84 56.68 -23.65
CA GLY A 264 -32.77 57.24 -22.32
C GLY A 264 -31.43 57.07 -21.59
#